data_234934b3c579d20fa2cfa0464b80da97
#
_entry.id   234934b3c579d20fa2cfa0464b80da97
#
_cell.length_a   1.000
_cell.length_b   1.000
_cell.length_c   1.000
_cell.angle_alpha   90.00
_cell.angle_beta   90.00
_cell.angle_gamma   90.00
#
_symmetry.space_group_name_H-M   'P 1'
#
loop_
_entity.id
_entity.type
_entity.pdbx_description
1 polymer ?
#
loop_
_entity_poly.entity_id
_entity_poly.type
_entity_poly.pdbx_seq_one_letter_code
_entity_poly.pdbx_strand_id
1 'polypeptide(L)'
;MKAGNAKNSVASVCVSNYNKLGAVFIFVKEGKIMQEKEKGGFSFINEQIKEKPLNKKRLVKKALFTVALAVIFGAVAALVFSLLQPEFSNWFYPEEKPVVTIPQDDVTETEEPSQGDIQEASEQKDTQETENDGQQGENGAAENNGSQENGEVGNSQQEQTGETETEQTGENVPDNDLRELELADFQKLQNKLYAVGKEANKSIVTVTGVKSDTDWFNNPYESKGQASGIIVAENSRELLVLTERKAIADAQEIYVTFINDVSVKAEMKKYDGNTGIAVLSVKTSELTESTKNAITVAVLGNSLTVAQGTIAIAIGSPLGTNYSILTGNITSTTNSISTIDHNYSVFTTDIVGSSHGSGALVNVDGEIIGIVMQGYSSAGDENTLTAISISELKALIEMLSNGQDIPCIGLEVTTVTAAIEREYEIPKGAYIKDVCMDSPAMAAGLQNGDVITEIDGDEILTAENYEKKLLSLKPEDTVEVKIERQGPEGYTEIICTVEVSVLP
;
A
#
# COMPACT_ATOMS: atom_id res chain seq x y z
N MET A 1 -66.74 31.27 -29.36
CA MET A 1 -67.24 32.22 -28.33
C MET A 1 -66.31 32.22 -27.16
N LYS A 2 -65.74 33.37 -26.94
CA LYS A 2 -65.23 34.00 -25.68
C LYS A 2 -64.43 33.12 -24.75
N ALA A 3 -63.14 33.32 -24.63
CA ALA A 3 -62.42 34.36 -23.86
C ALA A 3 -62.49 33.98 -22.33
N GLY A 4 -61.49 33.96 -21.59
CA GLY A 4 -60.18 34.61 -21.61
C GLY A 4 -59.48 34.33 -20.27
N ASN A 5 -58.19 34.55 -20.34
CA ASN A 5 -57.31 35.11 -19.30
C ASN A 5 -57.14 34.32 -17.98
N ALA A 6 -56.01 34.13 -17.50
CA ALA A 6 -54.64 34.64 -17.51
C ALA A 6 -53.95 34.16 -16.25
N LYS A 7 -52.75 33.72 -16.42
CA LYS A 7 -51.58 33.90 -15.56
C LYS A 7 -51.74 33.91 -14.03
N ASN A 8 -51.12 32.98 -13.34
CA ASN A 8 -49.90 33.36 -12.60
C ASN A 8 -49.17 32.11 -12.10
N SER A 9 -47.95 31.99 -12.54
CA SER A 9 -46.88 31.20 -12.01
C SER A 9 -46.55 31.70 -10.59
N VAL A 10 -46.52 30.80 -9.62
CA VAL A 10 -45.88 31.07 -8.33
C VAL A 10 -44.89 29.94 -8.07
N ALA A 11 -43.62 30.30 -8.15
CA ALA A 11 -42.53 29.48 -7.71
C ALA A 11 -42.63 29.28 -6.18
N SER A 12 -42.70 28.04 -5.77
CA SER A 12 -42.61 27.64 -4.36
C SER A 12 -41.15 27.53 -3.98
N VAL A 13 -40.65 28.47 -3.18
CA VAL A 13 -39.39 28.39 -2.48
C VAL A 13 -39.69 27.84 -1.10
N CYS A 14 -39.21 26.61 -0.85
CA CYS A 14 -39.15 26.07 0.51
C CYS A 14 -38.12 26.85 1.32
N VAL A 15 -38.57 27.58 2.33
CA VAL A 15 -37.74 28.10 3.41
C VAL A 15 -38.01 27.26 4.65
N SER A 16 -37.01 26.47 5.01
CA SER A 16 -36.96 25.71 6.25
C SER A 16 -36.58 26.61 7.43
N ASN A 17 -37.29 26.40 8.50
CA ASN A 17 -37.26 27.08 9.79
C ASN A 17 -35.84 27.38 10.35
N TYR A 18 -35.66 28.65 10.71
CA TYR A 18 -34.78 29.06 11.81
C TYR A 18 -35.52 30.09 12.70
N ASN A 19 -36.03 29.61 13.79
CA ASN A 19 -36.48 30.45 14.91
C ASN A 19 -35.73 30.03 16.16
N LYS A 20 -34.80 30.90 16.57
CA LYS A 20 -34.58 31.29 17.98
C LYS A 20 -33.29 32.06 18.13
N LEU A 21 -33.36 33.37 17.96
CA LEU A 21 -32.60 34.35 18.78
C LEU A 21 -33.15 35.72 18.47
N GLY A 22 -33.71 36.36 19.48
CA GLY A 22 -34.43 37.61 19.38
C GLY A 22 -33.57 38.77 18.88
N ALA A 23 -33.94 39.32 17.76
CA ALA A 23 -33.51 40.63 17.30
C ALA A 23 -34.64 41.63 17.59
N VAL A 24 -34.37 42.58 18.47
CA VAL A 24 -35.24 43.74 18.73
C VAL A 24 -35.01 44.70 17.58
N PHE A 25 -36.01 44.74 16.66
CA PHE A 25 -36.09 45.78 15.65
C PHE A 25 -36.89 46.94 16.20
N ILE A 26 -36.28 48.12 16.34
CA ILE A 26 -36.96 49.39 16.62
C ILE A 26 -37.47 49.94 15.29
N PHE A 27 -38.77 49.84 15.05
CA PHE A 27 -39.42 50.52 13.94
C PHE A 27 -39.67 51.98 14.29
N VAL A 28 -39.04 52.87 13.55
CA VAL A 28 -39.43 54.31 13.53
C VAL A 28 -40.54 54.47 12.52
N LYS A 29 -41.73 54.78 12.98
CA LYS A 29 -42.90 55.03 12.15
C LYS A 29 -42.98 56.53 11.90
N GLU A 30 -42.76 56.96 10.67
CA GLU A 30 -43.11 58.32 10.21
C GLU A 30 -44.62 58.48 10.14
N GLY A 31 -45.14 59.40 10.92
CA GLY A 31 -46.54 59.77 10.91
C GLY A 31 -46.84 60.95 9.95
N LYS A 32 -47.61 60.67 8.93
CA LYS A 32 -48.28 61.73 8.12
C LYS A 32 -49.39 62.32 8.85
N ILE A 33 -49.35 63.67 8.97
CA ILE A 33 -50.43 64.53 9.51
C ILE A 33 -51.51 64.68 8.44
N MET A 34 -52.73 64.27 8.77
CA MET A 34 -53.95 64.77 8.09
C MET A 34 -54.67 65.70 9.04
N GLN A 35 -54.86 66.94 8.59
CA GLN A 35 -55.76 67.95 9.21
C GLN A 35 -57.22 67.60 8.90
N GLU A 36 -57.97 67.53 9.96
CA GLU A 36 -59.43 67.76 9.85
C GLU A 36 -59.86 68.71 10.91
N LYS A 37 -60.63 69.72 10.46
CA LYS A 37 -61.14 70.84 11.21
C LYS A 37 -62.56 70.44 11.64
N GLU A 38 -62.85 70.54 12.97
CA GLU A 38 -64.12 71.04 13.35
C GLU A 38 -64.21 71.52 14.82
N LYS A 39 -65.05 72.48 15.01
CA LYS A 39 -65.30 73.39 16.10
C LYS A 39 -65.95 72.73 17.34
N GLY A 40 -65.57 73.19 18.48
CA GLY A 40 -66.43 73.02 19.67
C GLY A 40 -65.60 73.26 20.94
N GLY A 41 -65.77 74.43 21.54
CA GLY A 41 -64.99 74.85 22.71
C GLY A 41 -65.34 74.13 23.98
N PHE A 42 -64.32 73.79 24.73
CA PHE A 42 -64.31 73.79 26.19
C PHE A 42 -62.87 74.09 26.64
N SER A 43 -62.75 75.10 27.52
CA SER A 43 -61.46 75.50 28.12
C SER A 43 -61.04 74.48 29.15
N PHE A 44 -59.90 73.80 28.90
CA PHE A 44 -59.24 73.05 29.93
C PHE A 44 -57.78 73.55 30.10
N ILE A 45 -57.37 73.58 31.32
CA ILE A 45 -56.11 74.06 31.89
C ILE A 45 -54.91 73.55 31.11
N ASN A 46 -54.16 74.48 30.57
CA ASN A 46 -52.83 74.13 29.94
C ASN A 46 -51.79 73.84 31.05
N GLU A 47 -51.60 72.57 31.38
CA GLU A 47 -50.42 72.15 32.11
C GLU A 47 -49.28 72.19 31.16
N GLN A 48 -48.38 73.16 31.33
CA GLN A 48 -47.04 73.17 30.71
C GLN A 48 -46.16 72.13 31.41
N ILE A 49 -45.98 71.03 30.78
CA ILE A 49 -44.95 70.04 31.19
C ILE A 49 -43.55 70.73 30.99
N LYS A 50 -42.97 71.19 32.09
CA LYS A 50 -41.60 71.64 32.07
C LYS A 50 -40.65 70.43 31.77
N GLU A 51 -40.15 70.36 30.54
CA GLU A 51 -39.11 69.41 30.18
C GLU A 51 -37.86 69.69 31.04
N LYS A 52 -37.48 68.68 31.80
CA LYS A 52 -36.21 68.75 32.58
C LYS A 52 -35.06 68.98 31.65
N PRO A 53 -34.16 69.95 31.87
CA PRO A 53 -33.01 70.17 31.01
C PRO A 53 -32.14 68.94 30.96
N LEU A 54 -31.92 68.37 29.77
CA LEU A 54 -31.09 67.23 29.48
C LEU A 54 -29.64 67.62 29.88
N ASN A 55 -29.08 66.95 30.91
CA ASN A 55 -27.76 67.17 31.36
C ASN A 55 -26.75 66.57 30.36
N LYS A 56 -26.35 67.38 29.37
CA LYS A 56 -25.43 67.00 28.26
C LYS A 56 -24.17 66.27 28.72
N LYS A 57 -23.63 66.63 29.91
CA LYS A 57 -22.47 65.98 30.51
C LYS A 57 -22.74 64.55 30.96
N ARG A 58 -23.96 64.22 31.42
CA ARG A 58 -24.37 62.84 31.76
C ARG A 58 -24.63 61.99 30.53
N LEU A 59 -25.17 62.61 29.49
CA LEU A 59 -25.44 61.92 28.22
C LEU A 59 -24.17 61.56 27.51
N VAL A 60 -23.20 62.46 27.46
CA VAL A 60 -21.86 62.22 26.91
C VAL A 60 -21.10 61.12 27.71
N LYS A 61 -21.18 61.16 29.08
CA LYS A 61 -20.55 60.08 29.88
C LYS A 61 -21.20 58.71 29.63
N LYS A 62 -22.53 58.64 29.48
CA LYS A 62 -23.20 57.38 29.14
C LYS A 62 -22.82 56.90 27.75
N ALA A 63 -22.78 57.81 26.75
CA ALA A 63 -22.34 57.47 25.40
C ALA A 63 -20.90 56.97 25.34
N LEU A 64 -19.97 57.64 26.06
CA LEU A 64 -18.58 57.18 26.17
C LEU A 64 -18.48 55.84 26.87
N PHE A 65 -19.27 55.59 27.92
CA PHE A 65 -19.29 54.29 28.60
C PHE A 65 -19.82 53.17 27.71
N THR A 66 -20.90 53.40 26.92
CA THR A 66 -21.41 52.40 25.96
C THR A 66 -20.42 52.11 24.83
N VAL A 67 -19.71 53.11 24.32
CA VAL A 67 -18.62 52.92 23.34
C VAL A 67 -17.48 52.12 23.93
N ALA A 68 -17.03 52.43 25.13
CA ALA A 68 -15.97 51.68 25.82
C ALA A 68 -16.36 50.18 26.03
N LEU A 69 -17.65 49.96 26.43
CA LEU A 69 -18.16 48.61 26.64
C LEU A 69 -18.28 47.85 25.32
N ALA A 70 -18.68 48.50 24.22
CA ALA A 70 -18.71 47.89 22.88
C ALA A 70 -17.32 47.52 22.37
N VAL A 71 -16.30 48.36 22.64
CA VAL A 71 -14.89 48.03 22.26
C VAL A 71 -14.36 46.84 23.08
N ILE A 72 -14.65 46.78 24.37
CA ILE A 72 -14.27 45.66 25.23
C ILE A 72 -14.97 44.38 24.73
N PHE A 73 -16.26 44.45 24.46
CA PHE A 73 -17.01 43.30 23.93
C PHE A 73 -16.47 42.84 22.59
N GLY A 74 -16.17 43.77 21.66
CA GLY A 74 -15.56 43.45 20.37
C GLY A 74 -14.20 42.78 20.50
N ALA A 75 -13.35 43.28 21.42
CA ALA A 75 -12.03 42.71 21.70
C ALA A 75 -12.15 41.25 22.25
N VAL A 76 -13.05 41.06 23.23
CA VAL A 76 -13.29 39.73 23.81
C VAL A 76 -13.88 38.78 22.76
N ALA A 77 -14.85 39.22 21.95
CA ALA A 77 -15.42 38.42 20.88
C ALA A 77 -14.36 38.02 19.84
N ALA A 78 -13.49 38.94 19.43
CA ALA A 78 -12.40 38.67 18.50
C ALA A 78 -11.39 37.65 19.07
N LEU A 79 -11.07 37.76 20.37
CA LEU A 79 -10.16 36.86 21.05
C LEU A 79 -10.77 35.45 21.17
N VAL A 80 -12.03 35.35 21.56
CA VAL A 80 -12.77 34.09 21.64
C VAL A 80 -12.88 33.44 20.23
N PHE A 81 -13.20 34.25 19.22
CA PHE A 81 -13.27 33.76 17.85
C PHE A 81 -11.91 33.25 17.35
N SER A 82 -10.83 33.99 17.62
CA SER A 82 -9.48 33.56 17.24
C SER A 82 -9.05 32.26 17.92
N LEU A 83 -9.46 32.04 19.18
CA LEU A 83 -9.15 30.79 19.90
C LEU A 83 -10.02 29.60 19.45
N LEU A 84 -11.26 29.86 19.06
CA LEU A 84 -12.19 28.81 18.64
C LEU A 84 -12.19 28.56 17.14
N GLN A 85 -11.63 29.45 16.33
CA GLN A 85 -11.58 29.33 14.87
C GLN A 85 -11.00 27.99 14.39
N PRO A 86 -9.86 27.45 14.92
CA PRO A 86 -9.33 26.18 14.47
C PRO A 86 -10.28 25.02 14.77
N GLU A 87 -10.95 25.01 15.93
CA GLU A 87 -11.91 23.97 16.30
C GLU A 87 -13.17 24.02 15.43
N PHE A 88 -13.69 25.21 15.16
CA PHE A 88 -14.86 25.40 14.29
C PHE A 88 -14.53 25.09 12.83
N SER A 89 -13.33 25.45 12.36
CA SER A 89 -12.87 25.10 11.00
C SER A 89 -12.87 23.59 10.79
N ASN A 90 -12.29 22.84 11.74
CA ASN A 90 -12.25 21.40 11.68
C ASN A 90 -13.64 20.73 11.76
N TRP A 91 -14.60 21.36 12.44
CA TRP A 91 -15.95 20.82 12.56
C TRP A 91 -16.86 21.13 11.36
N PHE A 92 -16.74 22.32 10.76
CA PHE A 92 -17.57 22.72 9.59
C PHE A 92 -16.96 22.37 8.24
N TYR A 93 -15.64 22.25 8.17
CA TYR A 93 -14.87 21.88 6.99
C TYR A 93 -13.84 20.86 7.41
N PRO A 94 -14.24 19.61 7.69
CA PRO A 94 -13.25 18.55 7.89
C PRO A 94 -12.37 18.51 6.65
N GLU A 95 -11.08 18.78 6.80
CA GLU A 95 -10.14 18.62 5.70
C GLU A 95 -10.19 17.16 5.28
N GLU A 96 -10.59 16.90 4.05
CA GLU A 96 -10.51 15.55 3.47
C GLU A 96 -9.07 15.07 3.58
N LYS A 97 -8.88 13.94 4.25
CA LYS A 97 -7.56 13.33 4.31
C LYS A 97 -7.19 12.91 2.89
N PRO A 98 -5.99 13.27 2.39
CA PRO A 98 -5.56 12.82 1.07
C PRO A 98 -5.51 11.30 1.06
N VAL A 99 -6.29 10.70 0.16
CA VAL A 99 -6.35 9.25 -0.02
C VAL A 99 -5.26 8.84 -0.99
N VAL A 100 -4.52 7.79 -0.65
CA VAL A 100 -3.55 7.14 -1.52
C VAL A 100 -4.28 6.03 -2.28
N THR A 101 -4.11 5.97 -3.59
CA THR A 101 -4.63 4.89 -4.44
C THR A 101 -3.46 4.20 -5.12
N ILE A 102 -3.41 2.88 -5.02
CA ILE A 102 -2.40 2.03 -5.65
C ILE A 102 -3.10 1.20 -6.73
N PRO A 103 -2.69 1.33 -8.02
CA PRO A 103 -3.26 0.52 -9.08
C PRO A 103 -3.08 -0.98 -8.80
N GLN A 104 -4.18 -1.72 -8.84
CA GLN A 104 -4.17 -3.17 -8.69
C GLN A 104 -3.84 -3.83 -10.03
N ASP A 105 -3.23 -5.02 -9.98
CA ASP A 105 -2.98 -5.82 -11.17
C ASP A 105 -4.17 -6.75 -11.41
N ASP A 106 -4.66 -6.80 -12.65
CA ASP A 106 -5.68 -7.78 -13.03
C ASP A 106 -5.01 -9.12 -13.36
N VAL A 107 -5.53 -10.17 -12.77
CA VAL A 107 -5.24 -11.52 -13.21
C VAL A 107 -5.92 -11.69 -14.57
N THR A 108 -5.17 -11.48 -15.66
CA THR A 108 -5.63 -11.91 -16.98
C THR A 108 -5.75 -13.41 -16.90
N GLU A 109 -6.97 -13.95 -16.97
CA GLU A 109 -7.20 -15.39 -17.17
C GLU A 109 -6.41 -15.79 -18.42
N THR A 110 -5.20 -16.31 -18.20
CA THR A 110 -4.46 -16.95 -19.26
C THR A 110 -5.19 -18.26 -19.48
N GLU A 111 -5.96 -18.35 -20.59
CA GLU A 111 -6.53 -19.61 -21.07
C GLU A 111 -5.44 -20.67 -20.94
N GLU A 112 -5.74 -21.76 -20.23
CA GLU A 112 -4.86 -22.92 -20.13
C GLU A 112 -4.41 -23.28 -21.56
N PRO A 113 -3.10 -23.48 -21.84
CA PRO A 113 -2.67 -23.88 -23.15
C PRO A 113 -3.36 -25.21 -23.48
N SER A 114 -4.26 -25.18 -24.48
CA SER A 114 -4.93 -26.35 -25.02
C SER A 114 -3.85 -27.38 -25.35
N GLN A 115 -3.98 -28.56 -24.74
CA GLN A 115 -3.21 -29.74 -25.10
C GLN A 115 -3.46 -30.06 -26.59
N GLY A 116 -2.59 -29.54 -27.44
CA GLY A 116 -2.47 -29.87 -28.85
C GLY A 116 -1.27 -30.78 -29.06
N ASP A 117 -1.56 -32.02 -29.39
CA ASP A 117 -0.73 -32.96 -30.17
C ASP A 117 0.67 -33.30 -29.62
N ILE A 118 0.70 -34.24 -28.67
CA ILE A 118 1.83 -35.16 -28.56
C ILE A 118 1.46 -36.40 -29.38
N GLN A 119 1.98 -36.48 -30.62
CA GLN A 119 1.97 -37.68 -31.40
C GLN A 119 2.72 -38.83 -30.72
N GLU A 120 2.04 -39.92 -30.54
CA GLU A 120 2.59 -41.24 -30.17
C GLU A 120 3.79 -41.61 -31.04
N ALA A 121 4.96 -41.79 -30.40
CA ALA A 121 6.03 -42.59 -30.96
C ALA A 121 6.09 -43.91 -30.18
N SER A 122 5.67 -44.94 -30.87
CA SER A 122 5.53 -46.33 -30.49
C SER A 122 6.72 -46.94 -29.79
N GLU A 123 6.39 -47.78 -28.84
CA GLU A 123 7.22 -48.79 -28.15
C GLU A 123 8.09 -49.61 -29.10
N GLN A 124 9.35 -49.81 -28.73
CA GLN A 124 10.06 -51.07 -28.97
C GLN A 124 10.77 -51.51 -27.68
N LYS A 125 10.24 -52.56 -27.16
CA LYS A 125 10.80 -53.46 -26.15
C LYS A 125 12.05 -54.11 -26.67
N ASP A 126 13.14 -54.10 -25.93
CA ASP A 126 14.02 -55.25 -25.88
C ASP A 126 14.63 -55.43 -24.50
N THR A 127 14.37 -56.59 -23.98
CA THR A 127 14.81 -57.18 -22.71
C THR A 127 16.19 -57.77 -22.90
N GLN A 128 17.19 -57.44 -22.05
CA GLN A 128 18.21 -58.37 -21.65
C GLN A 128 18.81 -58.04 -20.27
N GLU A 129 18.51 -58.92 -19.34
CA GLU A 129 19.20 -59.13 -18.07
C GLU A 129 20.66 -59.53 -18.32
N THR A 130 21.60 -59.00 -17.50
CA THR A 130 22.73 -59.81 -17.00
C THR A 130 23.24 -59.16 -15.68
N GLU A 131 23.15 -59.95 -14.65
CA GLU A 131 23.87 -59.83 -13.38
C GLU A 131 25.38 -59.87 -13.59
N ASN A 132 26.16 -59.14 -12.79
CA ASN A 132 27.27 -59.66 -12.00
C ASN A 132 27.97 -58.53 -11.20
N ASP A 133 27.87 -58.54 -9.94
CA ASP A 133 28.77 -58.90 -8.84
C ASP A 133 30.19 -58.33 -8.90
N GLY A 134 30.54 -57.56 -7.82
CA GLY A 134 31.76 -57.79 -7.10
C GLY A 134 32.92 -56.77 -7.18
N GLN A 135 33.17 -56.20 -6.00
CA GLN A 135 34.51 -55.94 -5.39
C GLN A 135 35.24 -54.61 -5.62
N GLN A 136 35.28 -53.89 -4.55
CA GLN A 136 36.47 -53.29 -3.81
C GLN A 136 37.82 -53.15 -4.52
N GLY A 137 38.41 -51.96 -4.33
CA GLY A 137 39.85 -51.76 -4.49
C GLY A 137 40.26 -50.31 -4.24
N GLU A 138 40.96 -50.17 -3.13
CA GLU A 138 41.63 -49.00 -2.54
C GLU A 138 42.78 -48.42 -3.39
N ASN A 139 43.09 -47.16 -3.05
CA ASN A 139 44.43 -46.54 -2.97
C ASN A 139 45.14 -46.06 -4.21
N GLY A 140 45.63 -44.83 -4.07
CA GLY A 140 46.89 -44.41 -4.66
C GLY A 140 47.01 -42.92 -4.91
N ALA A 141 47.61 -42.24 -3.96
CA ALA A 141 48.20 -40.92 -4.11
C ALA A 141 49.40 -40.91 -5.03
N ALA A 142 49.62 -39.81 -5.75
CA ALA A 142 50.96 -39.25 -5.95
C ALA A 142 50.93 -37.91 -6.66
N GLU A 143 51.57 -36.99 -6.04
CA GLU A 143 52.21 -35.75 -6.45
C GLU A 143 52.94 -35.82 -7.78
N ASN A 144 53.04 -34.75 -8.54
CA ASN A 144 54.27 -33.97 -8.70
C ASN A 144 54.16 -32.93 -9.81
N ASN A 145 54.36 -31.67 -9.46
CA ASN A 145 55.47 -30.78 -9.80
C ASN A 145 55.80 -30.49 -11.28
N GLY A 146 55.82 -29.18 -11.58
CA GLY A 146 57.04 -28.63 -12.16
C GLY A 146 56.90 -27.73 -13.37
N SER A 147 57.13 -26.42 -13.13
CA SER A 147 57.98 -25.47 -13.88
C SER A 147 57.49 -24.90 -15.22
N GLN A 148 57.24 -23.62 -15.24
CA GLN A 148 58.04 -22.47 -15.71
C GLN A 148 58.65 -22.59 -17.10
N GLU A 149 58.33 -21.66 -18.01
CA GLU A 149 59.25 -20.64 -18.59
C GLU A 149 58.55 -19.82 -19.68
N ASN A 150 58.55 -18.56 -19.53
CA ASN A 150 59.06 -17.40 -20.24
C ASN A 150 59.21 -17.42 -21.77
N GLY A 151 58.86 -16.22 -22.34
CA GLY A 151 59.34 -15.70 -23.63
C GLY A 151 58.30 -14.83 -24.32
N GLU A 152 58.25 -13.63 -24.12
CA GLU A 152 58.82 -12.40 -24.68
C GLU A 152 58.48 -12.13 -26.17
N VAL A 153 57.77 -11.01 -26.38
CA VAL A 153 57.98 -9.90 -27.32
C VAL A 153 57.92 -10.13 -28.83
N GLY A 154 57.05 -9.33 -29.47
CA GLY A 154 57.13 -9.10 -30.92
C GLY A 154 56.06 -8.15 -31.44
N ASN A 155 56.40 -6.88 -31.36
CA ASN A 155 55.73 -5.72 -31.98
C ASN A 155 55.84 -5.75 -33.50
N SER A 156 54.85 -5.37 -34.29
CA SER A 156 54.99 -4.46 -35.41
C SER A 156 53.70 -4.24 -36.20
N GLN A 157 53.47 -3.07 -36.36
CA GLN A 157 52.74 -2.09 -37.15
C GLN A 157 52.51 -2.41 -38.65
N GLN A 158 51.42 -1.74 -39.12
CA GLN A 158 51.23 -1.10 -40.47
C GLN A 158 50.86 -2.06 -41.62
N GLU A 159 50.05 -1.71 -42.59
CA GLU A 159 49.37 -0.50 -43.14
C GLU A 159 48.40 -0.95 -44.25
N GLN A 160 47.29 -0.26 -44.37
CA GLN A 160 46.64 0.36 -45.54
C GLN A 160 46.40 -0.40 -46.88
N THR A 161 45.17 -0.11 -47.33
CA THR A 161 44.65 0.22 -48.65
C THR A 161 44.03 -0.87 -49.53
N GLY A 162 42.84 -0.50 -50.04
CA GLY A 162 42.35 -0.90 -51.35
C GLY A 162 40.84 -1.09 -51.46
N GLU A 163 40.17 -0.03 -51.89
CA GLU A 163 38.79 -0.07 -52.40
C GLU A 163 38.66 -1.02 -53.61
N THR A 164 37.52 -1.73 -53.67
CA THR A 164 36.86 -1.98 -54.96
C THR A 164 35.38 -2.35 -54.73
N GLU A 165 34.50 -1.49 -55.18
CA GLU A 165 33.06 -1.72 -55.34
C GLU A 165 32.80 -2.85 -56.31
N THR A 166 31.87 -3.75 -55.95
CA THR A 166 31.11 -4.50 -56.94
C THR A 166 29.68 -4.70 -56.40
N GLU A 167 28.74 -4.02 -57.01
CA GLU A 167 27.29 -4.26 -56.88
C GLU A 167 26.96 -5.68 -57.33
N GLN A 168 26.26 -6.43 -56.43
CA GLN A 168 25.38 -7.49 -56.86
C GLN A 168 24.13 -7.54 -55.98
N THR A 169 23.02 -7.24 -56.63
CA THR A 169 21.65 -7.48 -56.16
C THR A 169 21.43 -8.94 -55.85
N GLY A 170 21.08 -9.23 -54.59
CA GLY A 170 20.66 -10.54 -54.12
C GLY A 170 19.79 -10.37 -52.88
N GLU A 171 18.65 -11.00 -52.89
CA GLU A 171 17.55 -11.02 -51.95
C GLU A 171 17.93 -10.84 -50.47
N ASN A 172 17.28 -9.88 -49.80
CA ASN A 172 17.32 -9.69 -48.36
C ASN A 172 16.70 -10.91 -47.63
N VAL A 173 17.51 -11.86 -47.31
CA VAL A 173 17.32 -12.70 -46.11
C VAL A 173 17.84 -11.85 -44.95
N PRO A 174 17.10 -11.60 -43.86
CA PRO A 174 17.68 -10.94 -42.68
C PRO A 174 18.79 -11.88 -42.17
N ASP A 175 20.01 -11.47 -42.42
CA ASP A 175 21.21 -12.04 -41.82
C ASP A 175 21.04 -11.79 -40.29
N ASN A 176 20.67 -12.86 -39.60
CA ASN A 176 20.65 -12.88 -38.16
C ASN A 176 22.14 -12.87 -37.75
N ASP A 177 22.71 -11.67 -37.79
CA ASP A 177 24.08 -11.39 -37.40
C ASP A 177 24.22 -11.79 -35.93
N LEU A 178 24.44 -13.06 -35.67
CA LEU A 178 24.86 -13.63 -34.40
C LEU A 178 26.25 -13.02 -34.11
N ARG A 179 26.24 -11.72 -33.82
CA ARG A 179 27.41 -11.03 -33.34
C ARG A 179 27.95 -11.81 -32.16
N GLU A 180 29.16 -12.29 -32.28
CA GLU A 180 29.85 -13.01 -31.20
C GLU A 180 29.87 -12.09 -29.97
N LEU A 181 29.23 -12.51 -28.86
CA LEU A 181 29.16 -11.74 -27.62
C LEU A 181 30.54 -11.66 -26.99
N GLU A 182 31.03 -10.44 -26.82
CA GLU A 182 32.30 -10.18 -26.15
C GLU A 182 32.08 -9.98 -24.63
N LEU A 183 33.13 -10.21 -23.85
CA LEU A 183 33.15 -9.92 -22.40
C LEU A 183 32.77 -8.46 -22.10
N ALA A 184 33.07 -7.54 -23.04
CA ALA A 184 32.70 -6.14 -22.97
C ALA A 184 31.16 -5.93 -23.02
N ASP A 185 30.42 -6.79 -23.71
CA ASP A 185 28.96 -6.67 -23.79
C ASP A 185 28.32 -7.14 -22.48
N PHE A 186 28.87 -8.18 -21.85
CA PHE A 186 28.49 -8.57 -20.49
C PHE A 186 28.72 -7.43 -19.48
N GLN A 187 29.88 -6.79 -19.52
CA GLN A 187 30.16 -5.65 -18.63
C GLN A 187 29.22 -4.46 -18.88
N LYS A 188 28.83 -4.20 -20.13
CA LYS A 188 27.83 -3.17 -20.45
C LYS A 188 26.47 -3.53 -19.85
N LEU A 189 26.06 -4.79 -19.94
CA LEU A 189 24.79 -5.26 -19.34
C LEU A 189 24.82 -5.09 -17.82
N GLN A 190 25.87 -5.54 -17.15
CA GLN A 190 26.04 -5.36 -15.69
C GLN A 190 25.99 -3.89 -15.28
N ASN A 191 26.63 -3.01 -16.04
CA ASN A 191 26.60 -1.58 -15.77
C ASN A 191 25.18 -1.00 -15.94
N LYS A 192 24.37 -1.50 -16.88
CA LYS A 192 22.96 -1.11 -17.04
C LYS A 192 22.12 -1.58 -15.85
N LEU A 193 22.24 -2.85 -15.43
CA LEU A 193 21.52 -3.37 -14.26
C LEU A 193 21.87 -2.58 -12.99
N TYR A 194 23.17 -2.28 -12.81
CA TYR A 194 23.61 -1.44 -11.70
C TYR A 194 23.01 -0.02 -11.75
N ALA A 195 22.91 0.58 -12.95
CA ALA A 195 22.30 1.89 -13.13
C ALA A 195 20.80 1.89 -12.76
N VAL A 196 20.05 0.84 -13.15
CA VAL A 196 18.66 0.63 -12.73
C VAL A 196 18.57 0.55 -11.22
N GLY A 197 19.35 -0.32 -10.58
CA GLY A 197 19.36 -0.44 -9.13
C GLY A 197 19.73 0.85 -8.41
N LYS A 198 20.65 1.65 -8.97
CA LYS A 198 21.03 2.95 -8.42
C LYS A 198 19.89 3.97 -8.48
N GLU A 199 19.12 3.98 -9.55
CA GLU A 199 17.95 4.85 -9.68
C GLU A 199 16.85 4.41 -8.72
N ALA A 200 16.53 3.11 -8.68
CA ALA A 200 15.55 2.54 -7.77
C ALA A 200 15.92 2.75 -6.28
N ASN A 201 17.20 2.76 -5.93
CA ASN A 201 17.66 3.05 -4.56
C ASN A 201 17.30 4.47 -4.06
N LYS A 202 16.87 5.39 -4.93
CA LYS A 202 16.35 6.69 -4.50
C LYS A 202 15.01 6.57 -3.77
N SER A 203 14.29 5.46 -3.95
CA SER A 203 13.08 5.14 -3.20
C SER A 203 13.35 4.40 -1.89
N ILE A 204 14.61 4.03 -1.62
CA ILE A 204 15.00 3.32 -0.42
C ILE A 204 15.40 4.31 0.68
N VAL A 205 15.03 4.00 1.90
CA VAL A 205 15.41 4.72 3.11
C VAL A 205 15.89 3.74 4.18
N THR A 206 16.58 4.23 5.18
CA THR A 206 16.90 3.45 6.38
C THR A 206 15.89 3.79 7.48
N VAL A 207 15.15 2.80 7.95
CA VAL A 207 14.24 2.94 9.09
C VAL A 207 14.98 2.49 10.35
N THR A 208 14.96 3.31 11.38
CA THR A 208 15.59 3.04 12.67
C THR A 208 14.58 3.22 13.79
N GLY A 209 14.27 2.15 14.51
CA GLY A 209 13.51 2.18 15.75
C GLY A 209 14.46 2.32 16.95
N VAL A 210 14.24 3.31 17.79
CA VAL A 210 15.05 3.56 18.99
C VAL A 210 14.24 3.21 20.23
N LYS A 211 14.78 2.34 21.06
CA LYS A 211 14.24 1.99 22.36
C LYS A 211 15.26 2.34 23.43
N SER A 212 14.86 3.21 24.34
CA SER A 212 15.65 3.54 25.53
C SER A 212 15.18 2.66 26.69
N ASP A 213 16.10 1.97 27.32
CA ASP A 213 15.82 1.09 28.47
C ASP A 213 16.90 1.26 29.53
N THR A 214 16.70 0.64 30.69
CA THR A 214 17.68 0.61 31.77
C THR A 214 18.11 -0.83 32.01
N ASP A 215 19.42 -1.04 32.16
CA ASP A 215 19.96 -2.35 32.51
C ASP A 215 19.62 -2.76 33.96
N TRP A 216 19.95 -4.00 34.32
CA TRP A 216 19.75 -4.50 35.70
C TRP A 216 20.41 -3.64 36.78
N PHE A 217 21.41 -2.83 36.40
CA PHE A 217 22.12 -1.91 37.29
C PHE A 217 21.59 -0.48 37.24
N ASN A 218 20.42 -0.27 36.57
CA ASN A 218 19.78 1.04 36.40
C ASN A 218 20.60 2.04 35.55
N ASN A 219 21.48 1.54 34.65
CA ASN A 219 22.15 2.37 33.66
C ASN A 219 21.28 2.48 32.41
N PRO A 220 21.06 3.70 31.87
CA PRO A 220 20.32 3.86 30.63
C PRO A 220 21.15 3.32 29.45
N TYR A 221 20.51 2.56 28.57
CA TYR A 221 21.07 2.18 27.29
C TYR A 221 20.05 2.33 26.18
N GLU A 222 20.52 2.55 24.96
CA GLU A 222 19.72 2.58 23.75
C GLU A 222 19.94 1.34 22.93
N SER A 223 18.87 0.66 22.54
CA SER A 223 18.89 -0.39 21.54
C SER A 223 18.25 0.13 20.27
N LYS A 224 18.78 -0.28 19.11
CA LYS A 224 18.31 0.19 17.80
C LYS A 224 18.00 -1.01 16.92
N GLY A 225 16.74 -1.09 16.48
CA GLY A 225 16.35 -1.93 15.35
C GLY A 225 16.56 -1.15 14.06
N GLN A 226 16.96 -1.84 12.99
CA GLN A 226 17.18 -1.23 11.69
C GLN A 226 16.70 -2.12 10.56
N ALA A 227 16.03 -1.54 9.57
CA ALA A 227 15.67 -2.20 8.32
C ALA A 227 15.62 -1.18 7.17
N SER A 228 15.58 -1.66 5.94
CA SER A 228 15.24 -0.82 4.80
C SER A 228 13.77 -0.44 4.83
N GLY A 229 13.48 0.78 4.43
CA GLY A 229 12.13 1.23 4.10
C GLY A 229 12.05 1.57 2.62
N ILE A 230 10.83 1.56 2.08
CA ILE A 230 10.53 1.85 0.69
C ILE A 230 9.52 2.98 0.64
N ILE A 231 9.81 4.05 -0.07
CA ILE A 231 8.89 5.17 -0.26
C ILE A 231 7.82 4.71 -1.27
N VAL A 232 6.59 4.46 -0.80
CA VAL A 232 5.50 3.91 -1.62
C VAL A 232 4.50 4.95 -2.09
N ALA A 233 4.40 6.08 -1.40
CA ALA A 233 3.53 7.18 -1.82
C ALA A 233 3.98 8.51 -1.19
N GLU A 234 3.59 9.61 -1.83
CA GLU A 234 3.73 10.96 -1.32
C GLU A 234 2.43 11.74 -1.57
N ASN A 235 2.00 12.49 -0.58
CA ASN A 235 0.92 13.44 -0.72
C ASN A 235 1.32 14.81 -0.15
N SER A 236 0.41 15.78 -0.18
CA SER A 236 0.70 17.14 0.28
C SER A 236 1.11 17.27 1.75
N ARG A 237 0.87 16.25 2.58
CA ARG A 237 1.09 16.28 4.03
C ARG A 237 2.18 15.33 4.49
N GLU A 238 2.26 14.16 3.87
CA GLU A 238 3.10 13.07 4.33
C GLU A 238 3.72 12.27 3.18
N LEU A 239 4.90 11.76 3.45
CA LEU A 239 5.60 10.76 2.68
C LEU A 239 5.39 9.42 3.38
N LEU A 240 4.96 8.39 2.64
CA LEU A 240 4.64 7.08 3.19
C LEU A 240 5.76 6.09 2.89
N VAL A 241 6.21 5.43 3.95
CA VAL A 241 7.34 4.50 3.90
C VAL A 241 6.88 3.12 4.38
N LEU A 242 7.00 2.13 3.52
CA LEU A 242 6.79 0.72 3.81
C LEU A 242 8.05 0.13 4.45
N THR A 243 7.91 -0.63 5.53
CA THR A 243 9.04 -1.27 6.22
C THR A 243 8.59 -2.52 6.97
N GLU A 244 9.53 -3.26 7.54
CA GLU A 244 9.24 -4.37 8.43
C GLU A 244 8.99 -3.91 9.87
N ARG A 245 7.88 -4.32 10.45
CA ARG A 245 7.48 -4.02 11.84
C ARG A 245 8.57 -4.43 12.85
N LYS A 246 9.27 -5.54 12.59
CA LYS A 246 10.33 -6.04 13.50
C LYS A 246 11.41 -5.01 13.82
N ALA A 247 11.68 -4.08 12.90
CA ALA A 247 12.69 -3.03 13.10
C ALA A 247 12.23 -1.91 14.04
N ILE A 248 10.90 -1.76 14.20
CA ILE A 248 10.26 -0.66 14.94
C ILE A 248 9.39 -1.15 16.08
N ALA A 249 9.26 -2.47 16.27
CA ALA A 249 8.51 -3.04 17.37
C ALA A 249 9.09 -2.54 18.71
N ASP A 250 8.20 -2.09 19.60
CA ASP A 250 8.56 -1.50 20.90
C ASP A 250 9.44 -0.23 20.86
N ALA A 251 9.67 0.36 19.67
CA ALA A 251 10.42 1.59 19.55
C ALA A 251 9.64 2.76 20.18
N GLN A 252 10.32 3.58 20.98
CA GLN A 252 9.77 4.83 21.52
C GLN A 252 9.84 5.94 20.50
N GLU A 253 10.83 5.90 19.63
CA GLU A 253 11.01 6.85 18.54
C GLU A 253 11.41 6.09 17.26
N ILE A 254 10.86 6.55 16.13
CA ILE A 254 11.13 6.00 14.81
C ILE A 254 11.74 7.11 13.96
N TYR A 255 12.84 6.81 13.30
CA TYR A 255 13.52 7.72 12.38
C TYR A 255 13.63 7.11 11.00
N VAL A 256 13.45 7.94 9.99
CA VAL A 256 13.68 7.62 8.58
C VAL A 256 14.89 8.43 8.11
N THR A 257 15.94 7.75 7.70
CA THR A 257 17.15 8.35 7.15
C THR A 257 17.16 8.15 5.64
N PHE A 258 17.22 9.25 4.91
CA PHE A 258 17.18 9.29 3.45
C PHE A 258 18.57 9.09 2.82
N ILE A 259 18.61 8.89 1.51
CA ILE A 259 19.85 8.64 0.74
C ILE A 259 20.90 9.77 0.86
N ASN A 260 20.49 10.96 1.26
CA ASN A 260 21.36 12.12 1.50
C ASN A 260 21.76 12.27 2.98
N ASP A 261 21.63 11.21 3.78
CA ASP A 261 21.95 11.13 5.20
C ASP A 261 21.12 12.07 6.11
N VAL A 262 20.04 12.66 5.60
CA VAL A 262 19.09 13.43 6.41
C VAL A 262 18.16 12.48 7.13
N SER A 263 18.08 12.59 8.46
CA SER A 263 17.20 11.78 9.31
C SER A 263 16.04 12.63 9.82
N VAL A 264 14.82 12.10 9.68
CA VAL A 264 13.57 12.77 10.09
C VAL A 264 12.76 11.81 10.94
N LYS A 265 12.03 12.35 11.93
CA LYS A 265 11.15 11.54 12.77
C LYS A 265 9.94 11.05 11.96
N ALA A 266 9.56 9.80 12.19
CA ALA A 266 8.40 9.17 11.56
C ALA A 266 7.42 8.67 12.61
N GLU A 267 6.18 8.50 12.19
CA GLU A 267 5.09 7.94 13.00
C GLU A 267 4.55 6.70 12.30
N MET A 268 4.28 5.62 13.04
CA MET A 268 3.65 4.42 12.48
C MET A 268 2.17 4.70 12.24
N LYS A 269 1.69 4.47 11.00
CA LYS A 269 0.25 4.58 10.67
C LYS A 269 -0.50 3.31 11.01
N LYS A 270 -0.14 2.23 10.35
CA LYS A 270 -0.74 0.90 10.49
C LYS A 270 0.29 -0.18 10.16
N TYR A 271 -0.01 -1.39 10.56
CA TYR A 271 0.76 -2.58 10.21
C TYR A 271 -0.16 -3.76 9.98
N ASP A 272 0.34 -4.74 9.28
CA ASP A 272 -0.28 -6.06 9.11
C ASP A 272 0.34 -7.06 10.09
N GLY A 273 -0.50 -7.69 10.90
CA GLY A 273 -0.09 -8.70 11.87
C GLY A 273 0.42 -9.99 11.22
N ASN A 274 -0.08 -10.34 10.03
CA ASN A 274 0.29 -11.56 9.31
C ASN A 274 1.71 -11.48 8.75
N THR A 275 1.97 -10.49 7.90
CA THR A 275 3.27 -10.35 7.21
C THR A 275 4.30 -9.59 8.03
N GLY A 276 3.86 -8.78 8.97
CA GLY A 276 4.73 -7.86 9.69
C GLY A 276 5.15 -6.65 8.85
N ILE A 277 4.44 -6.36 7.77
CA ILE A 277 4.61 -5.14 6.99
C ILE A 277 3.99 -3.96 7.74
N ALA A 278 4.68 -2.82 7.80
CA ALA A 278 4.19 -1.61 8.44
C ALA A 278 4.37 -0.40 7.52
N VAL A 279 3.45 0.56 7.60
CA VAL A 279 3.53 1.85 6.92
C VAL A 279 3.80 2.95 7.93
N LEU A 280 4.83 3.74 7.65
CA LEU A 280 5.22 4.92 8.40
C LEU A 280 4.83 6.18 7.65
N SER A 281 4.53 7.22 8.39
CA SER A 281 4.28 8.58 7.90
C SER A 281 5.43 9.49 8.31
N VAL A 282 6.01 10.21 7.34
CA VAL A 282 6.96 11.29 7.54
C VAL A 282 6.32 12.58 7.06
N LYS A 283 6.27 13.62 7.87
CA LYS A 283 5.66 14.90 7.49
C LYS A 283 6.47 15.58 6.38
N THR A 284 5.83 15.88 5.26
CA THR A 284 6.48 16.57 4.12
C THR A 284 7.02 17.96 4.50
N SER A 285 6.44 18.61 5.51
CA SER A 285 6.92 19.89 6.05
C SER A 285 8.29 19.79 6.76
N GLU A 286 8.69 18.61 7.20
CA GLU A 286 9.98 18.36 7.86
C GLU A 286 11.09 18.00 6.85
N LEU A 287 10.72 17.76 5.57
CA LEU A 287 11.67 17.46 4.51
C LEU A 287 12.27 18.72 3.92
N THR A 288 13.59 18.75 3.80
CA THR A 288 14.29 19.80 3.08
C THR A 288 14.12 19.66 1.57
N GLU A 289 14.21 20.76 0.81
CA GLU A 289 14.18 20.71 -0.65
C GLU A 289 15.32 19.83 -1.22
N SER A 290 16.46 19.78 -0.57
CA SER A 290 17.56 18.90 -0.95
C SER A 290 17.16 17.41 -0.82
N THR A 291 16.43 17.06 0.23
CA THR A 291 15.94 15.69 0.44
C THR A 291 14.88 15.34 -0.58
N LYS A 292 13.88 16.21 -0.81
CA LYS A 292 12.83 15.99 -1.81
C LYS A 292 13.40 15.76 -3.22
N ASN A 293 14.46 16.50 -3.59
CA ASN A 293 15.12 16.34 -4.88
C ASN A 293 16.00 15.08 -4.98
N ALA A 294 16.35 14.47 -3.84
CA ALA A 294 17.22 13.28 -3.80
C ALA A 294 16.45 11.96 -3.82
N ILE A 295 15.14 11.98 -3.51
CA ILE A 295 14.30 10.81 -3.38
C ILE A 295 13.32 10.68 -4.54
N THR A 296 12.78 9.48 -4.71
CA THR A 296 11.66 9.19 -5.62
C THR A 296 10.68 8.25 -4.93
N VAL A 297 9.42 8.30 -5.31
CA VAL A 297 8.43 7.27 -4.95
C VAL A 297 8.70 6.04 -5.79
N ALA A 298 8.68 4.86 -5.17
CA ALA A 298 8.85 3.60 -5.86
C ALA A 298 7.70 3.31 -6.82
N VAL A 299 8.01 2.75 -7.97
CA VAL A 299 7.01 2.21 -8.90
C VAL A 299 6.78 0.75 -8.52
N LEU A 300 5.53 0.41 -8.19
CA LEU A 300 5.12 -0.97 -7.90
C LEU A 300 4.75 -1.65 -9.22
N GLY A 301 5.57 -2.62 -9.63
CA GLY A 301 5.41 -3.36 -10.89
C GLY A 301 4.32 -4.43 -10.80
N ASN A 302 4.18 -5.22 -11.87
CA ASN A 302 3.29 -6.38 -11.92
C ASN A 302 4.08 -7.66 -11.71
N SER A 303 3.94 -8.27 -10.52
CA SER A 303 4.62 -9.52 -10.18
C SER A 303 3.93 -10.78 -10.71
N LEU A 304 2.69 -10.68 -11.19
CA LEU A 304 1.96 -11.81 -11.80
C LEU A 304 2.60 -12.26 -13.12
N THR A 305 3.37 -11.37 -13.76
CA THR A 305 4.09 -11.68 -15.01
C THR A 305 5.50 -12.21 -14.79
N VAL A 306 5.95 -12.29 -13.55
CA VAL A 306 7.30 -12.75 -13.20
C VAL A 306 7.38 -14.27 -13.34
N ALA A 307 8.37 -14.75 -14.10
CA ALA A 307 8.62 -16.16 -14.30
C ALA A 307 9.98 -16.59 -13.74
N GLN A 308 10.16 -17.89 -13.55
CA GLN A 308 11.48 -18.46 -13.23
C GLN A 308 12.51 -18.07 -14.30
N GLY A 309 13.70 -17.65 -13.87
CA GLY A 309 14.76 -17.15 -14.73
C GLY A 309 14.70 -15.65 -15.04
N THR A 310 13.65 -14.94 -14.58
CA THR A 310 13.59 -13.48 -14.68
C THR A 310 14.74 -12.84 -13.90
N ILE A 311 15.41 -11.87 -14.53
CA ILE A 311 16.47 -11.09 -13.87
C ILE A 311 15.85 -10.24 -12.77
N ALA A 312 16.41 -10.33 -11.58
CA ALA A 312 16.03 -9.53 -10.42
C ALA A 312 17.23 -8.73 -9.90
N ILE A 313 16.96 -7.50 -9.48
CA ILE A 313 17.93 -6.62 -8.84
C ILE A 313 17.45 -6.39 -7.41
N ALA A 314 18.22 -6.84 -6.42
CA ALA A 314 17.93 -6.59 -5.02
C ALA A 314 18.53 -5.25 -4.60
N ILE A 315 17.68 -4.40 -3.99
CA ILE A 315 18.01 -3.08 -3.47
C ILE A 315 17.64 -2.96 -2.00
N GLY A 316 18.26 -2.02 -1.30
CA GLY A 316 18.05 -1.83 0.14
C GLY A 316 19.19 -2.41 0.95
N SER A 317 18.91 -3.31 1.89
CA SER A 317 19.88 -3.91 2.83
C SER A 317 19.86 -5.44 2.75
N PRO A 318 20.08 -6.05 1.58
CA PRO A 318 20.03 -7.51 1.41
C PRO A 318 21.07 -8.26 2.26
N LEU A 319 22.21 -7.63 2.55
CA LEU A 319 23.29 -8.18 3.36
C LEU A 319 23.51 -7.44 4.69
N GLY A 320 22.53 -6.63 5.12
CA GLY A 320 22.62 -5.83 6.35
C GLY A 320 23.23 -4.43 6.16
N THR A 321 23.71 -4.08 4.95
CA THR A 321 24.18 -2.73 4.61
C THR A 321 23.21 -2.10 3.63
N ASN A 322 22.62 -0.97 4.01
CA ASN A 322 21.63 -0.28 3.19
C ASN A 322 22.24 0.32 1.90
N TYR A 323 21.39 0.55 0.90
CA TYR A 323 21.76 1.01 -0.46
C TYR A 323 22.64 0.04 -1.25
N SER A 324 22.72 -1.22 -0.82
CA SER A 324 23.37 -2.28 -1.61
C SER A 324 22.59 -2.58 -2.89
N ILE A 325 23.28 -2.99 -3.92
CA ILE A 325 22.71 -3.43 -5.20
C ILE A 325 23.32 -4.79 -5.53
N LEU A 326 22.47 -5.80 -5.60
CA LEU A 326 22.85 -7.15 -6.02
C LEU A 326 22.00 -7.57 -7.20
N THR A 327 22.53 -8.38 -8.09
CA THR A 327 21.82 -8.89 -9.27
C THR A 327 21.82 -10.39 -9.29
N GLY A 328 20.74 -10.98 -9.76
CA GLY A 328 20.59 -12.41 -9.93
C GLY A 328 19.28 -12.73 -10.65
N ASN A 329 18.74 -13.91 -10.40
CA ASN A 329 17.53 -14.39 -11.07
C ASN A 329 16.51 -14.91 -10.06
N ILE A 330 15.25 -14.88 -10.45
CA ILE A 330 14.18 -15.59 -9.76
C ILE A 330 14.35 -17.09 -10.02
N THR A 331 14.53 -17.88 -8.99
CA THR A 331 14.72 -19.34 -9.06
C THR A 331 13.41 -20.10 -8.94
N SER A 332 12.40 -19.55 -8.22
CA SER A 332 11.07 -20.12 -8.10
C SER A 332 10.03 -19.02 -7.84
N THR A 333 8.84 -19.23 -8.40
CA THR A 333 7.63 -18.42 -8.20
C THR A 333 6.47 -19.26 -7.65
N THR A 334 6.70 -20.56 -7.39
CA THR A 334 5.63 -21.50 -7.02
C THR A 334 5.47 -21.68 -5.52
N ASN A 335 6.33 -21.10 -4.73
CA ASN A 335 6.20 -21.12 -3.26
C ASN A 335 5.09 -20.16 -2.82
N SER A 336 4.31 -20.56 -1.86
CA SER A 336 3.28 -19.72 -1.25
C SER A 336 3.30 -19.82 0.26
N ILE A 337 2.84 -18.77 0.91
CA ILE A 337 2.61 -18.71 2.35
C ILE A 337 1.13 -18.54 2.56
N SER A 338 0.52 -19.42 3.37
CA SER A 338 -0.83 -19.21 3.89
C SER A 338 -0.72 -18.51 5.24
N THR A 339 -1.50 -17.47 5.41
CA THR A 339 -1.67 -16.73 6.65
C THR A 339 -3.16 -16.63 6.97
N ILE A 340 -3.50 -15.94 8.05
CA ILE A 340 -4.91 -15.71 8.38
C ILE A 340 -5.55 -14.89 7.27
N ASP A 341 -6.56 -15.46 6.62
CA ASP A 341 -7.39 -14.85 5.57
C ASP A 341 -6.65 -14.44 4.27
N HIS A 342 -5.34 -14.71 4.13
CA HIS A 342 -4.56 -14.33 2.96
C HIS A 342 -3.51 -15.36 2.59
N ASN A 343 -3.26 -15.49 1.29
CA ASN A 343 -2.18 -16.28 0.74
C ASN A 343 -1.26 -15.37 -0.08
N TYR A 344 0.04 -15.57 0.03
CA TYR A 344 1.04 -14.77 -0.68
C TYR A 344 1.99 -15.67 -1.45
N SER A 345 2.22 -15.35 -2.71
CA SER A 345 3.28 -15.97 -3.51
C SER A 345 4.65 -15.46 -3.07
N VAL A 346 5.60 -16.38 -2.99
CA VAL A 346 6.95 -16.11 -2.52
C VAL A 346 7.94 -16.41 -3.62
N PHE A 347 8.74 -15.42 -3.96
CA PHE A 347 9.86 -15.56 -4.88
C PHE A 347 11.11 -16.00 -4.13
N THR A 348 11.77 -17.06 -4.60
CA THR A 348 13.13 -17.39 -4.22
C THR A 348 14.09 -16.95 -5.31
N THR A 349 15.31 -16.58 -4.92
CA THR A 349 16.32 -16.06 -5.84
C THR A 349 17.67 -16.79 -5.65
N ASP A 350 18.58 -16.62 -6.61
CA ASP A 350 20.00 -16.99 -6.48
C ASP A 350 20.86 -15.86 -5.88
N ILE A 351 20.22 -14.76 -5.45
CA ILE A 351 20.90 -13.62 -4.84
C ILE A 351 21.23 -13.94 -3.38
N VAL A 352 22.50 -13.80 -3.02
CA VAL A 352 22.94 -13.99 -1.63
C VAL A 352 22.26 -12.97 -0.70
N GLY A 353 21.71 -13.46 0.40
CA GLY A 353 21.04 -12.66 1.41
C GLY A 353 21.51 -13.00 2.81
N SER A 354 21.11 -12.19 3.78
CA SER A 354 21.32 -12.49 5.21
C SER A 354 19.95 -12.67 5.88
N SER A 355 19.91 -13.39 7.01
CA SER A 355 18.68 -13.56 7.82
C SER A 355 18.06 -12.23 8.28
N HIS A 356 18.81 -11.14 8.22
CA HIS A 356 18.35 -9.78 8.52
C HIS A 356 18.23 -8.94 7.23
N GLY A 357 18.27 -9.58 6.07
CA GLY A 357 18.10 -8.92 4.78
C GLY A 357 16.73 -8.23 4.70
N SER A 358 16.70 -7.01 4.16
CA SER A 358 15.48 -6.23 3.96
C SER A 358 15.63 -5.36 2.71
N GLY A 359 14.53 -4.93 2.13
CA GLY A 359 14.52 -4.12 0.92
C GLY A 359 13.53 -4.63 -0.10
N ALA A 360 13.86 -4.50 -1.38
CA ALA A 360 13.00 -4.91 -2.48
C ALA A 360 13.76 -5.63 -3.59
N LEU A 361 13.03 -6.45 -4.34
CA LEU A 361 13.43 -6.93 -5.66
C LEU A 361 12.80 -6.03 -6.72
N VAL A 362 13.61 -5.57 -7.68
CA VAL A 362 13.13 -4.80 -8.82
C VAL A 362 13.46 -5.52 -10.13
N ASN A 363 12.63 -5.28 -11.15
CA ASN A 363 12.85 -5.76 -12.50
C ASN A 363 13.86 -4.88 -13.26
N VAL A 364 14.10 -5.18 -14.53
CA VAL A 364 15.03 -4.44 -15.39
C VAL A 364 14.55 -3.03 -15.74
N ASP A 365 13.28 -2.72 -15.53
CA ASP A 365 12.67 -1.40 -15.72
C ASP A 365 12.70 -0.55 -14.44
N GLY A 366 13.17 -1.13 -13.32
CA GLY A 366 13.29 -0.46 -12.02
C GLY A 366 12.01 -0.48 -11.19
N GLU A 367 11.03 -1.30 -11.56
CA GLU A 367 9.78 -1.46 -10.84
C GLU A 367 9.92 -2.55 -9.78
N ILE A 368 9.33 -2.33 -8.60
CA ILE A 368 9.33 -3.31 -7.51
C ILE A 368 8.44 -4.49 -7.87
N ILE A 369 8.99 -5.69 -7.88
CA ILE A 369 8.30 -6.95 -8.11
C ILE A 369 8.12 -7.78 -6.84
N GLY A 370 8.84 -7.46 -5.77
CA GLY A 370 8.69 -8.14 -4.49
C GLY A 370 9.34 -7.41 -3.33
N ILE A 371 8.82 -7.65 -2.14
CA ILE A 371 9.36 -7.14 -0.87
C ILE A 371 10.19 -8.23 -0.21
N VAL A 372 11.45 -7.95 0.08
CA VAL A 372 12.35 -8.90 0.74
C VAL A 372 11.89 -9.18 2.16
N MET A 373 11.55 -10.42 2.45
CA MET A 373 11.02 -10.90 3.73
C MET A 373 11.67 -12.24 4.10
N GLN A 374 12.84 -12.17 4.73
CA GLN A 374 13.64 -13.36 5.09
C GLN A 374 12.98 -14.27 6.14
N GLY A 375 11.98 -13.79 6.86
CA GLY A 375 11.19 -14.61 7.79
C GLY A 375 10.44 -15.76 7.13
N TYR A 376 10.28 -15.71 5.81
CA TYR A 376 9.56 -16.71 5.02
C TYR A 376 10.49 -17.59 4.16
N SER A 377 11.79 -17.50 4.38
CA SER A 377 12.75 -18.42 3.75
C SER A 377 12.51 -19.85 4.22
N SER A 378 12.47 -20.79 3.29
CA SER A 378 12.41 -22.22 3.61
C SER A 378 13.75 -22.76 4.12
N ALA A 379 13.69 -23.88 4.83
CA ALA A 379 14.91 -24.56 5.27
C ALA A 379 15.74 -24.97 4.05
N GLY A 380 16.89 -24.36 3.87
CA GLY A 380 17.79 -24.54 2.71
C GLY A 380 18.02 -23.25 1.90
N ASP A 381 17.10 -22.28 1.98
CA ASP A 381 17.20 -20.98 1.27
C ASP A 381 17.63 -19.83 2.20
N GLU A 382 18.08 -20.13 3.39
CA GLU A 382 18.44 -19.14 4.44
C GLU A 382 19.53 -18.15 4.02
N ASN A 383 20.34 -18.51 3.02
CA ASN A 383 21.46 -17.71 2.52
C ASN A 383 21.14 -16.99 1.21
N THR A 384 19.92 -17.12 0.69
CA THR A 384 19.44 -16.44 -0.50
C THR A 384 18.28 -15.56 -0.17
N LEU A 385 18.00 -14.54 -1.02
CA LEU A 385 16.90 -13.64 -0.79
C LEU A 385 15.57 -14.29 -1.15
N THR A 386 14.63 -14.15 -0.23
CA THR A 386 13.22 -14.51 -0.38
C THR A 386 12.38 -13.24 -0.34
N ALA A 387 11.39 -13.12 -1.22
CA ALA A 387 10.54 -11.94 -1.30
C ALA A 387 9.07 -12.32 -1.50
N ILE A 388 8.16 -11.59 -0.86
CA ILE A 388 6.72 -11.66 -1.13
C ILE A 388 6.42 -10.89 -2.41
N SER A 389 5.60 -11.48 -3.27
CA SER A 389 5.08 -10.90 -4.51
C SER A 389 4.37 -9.56 -4.27
N ILE A 390 4.70 -8.53 -5.06
CA ILE A 390 4.18 -7.18 -4.83
C ILE A 390 2.71 -7.05 -5.20
N SER A 391 2.23 -7.75 -6.24
CA SER A 391 0.86 -7.61 -6.74
C SER A 391 -0.18 -7.98 -5.68
N GLU A 392 0.10 -9.00 -4.88
CA GLU A 392 -0.76 -9.45 -3.78
C GLU A 392 -0.73 -8.51 -2.57
N LEU A 393 0.34 -7.71 -2.45
CA LEU A 393 0.49 -6.72 -1.37
C LEU A 393 -0.11 -5.36 -1.69
N LYS A 394 -0.42 -5.04 -2.94
CA LYS A 394 -0.86 -3.69 -3.34
C LYS A 394 -2.11 -3.22 -2.59
N ALA A 395 -3.13 -4.07 -2.48
CA ALA A 395 -4.35 -3.73 -1.74
C ALA A 395 -4.08 -3.50 -0.26
N LEU A 396 -3.27 -4.36 0.35
CA LEU A 396 -2.83 -4.23 1.73
C LEU A 396 -2.05 -2.93 1.96
N ILE A 397 -1.08 -2.62 1.09
CA ILE A 397 -0.27 -1.40 1.17
C ILE A 397 -1.17 -0.16 1.06
N GLU A 398 -2.18 -0.18 0.17
CA GLU A 398 -3.15 0.90 0.04
C GLU A 398 -3.95 1.10 1.34
N MET A 399 -4.50 0.03 1.92
CA MET A 399 -5.25 0.08 3.19
C MET A 399 -4.38 0.63 4.33
N LEU A 400 -3.17 0.10 4.52
CA LEU A 400 -2.24 0.55 5.55
C LEU A 400 -1.83 2.01 5.34
N SER A 401 -1.61 2.42 4.07
CA SER A 401 -1.27 3.80 3.69
C SER A 401 -2.40 4.79 4.02
N ASN A 402 -3.63 4.34 3.93
CA ASN A 402 -4.82 5.13 4.29
C ASN A 402 -5.19 5.03 5.77
N GLY A 403 -4.45 4.25 6.56
CA GLY A 403 -4.71 4.03 7.98
C GLY A 403 -5.98 3.23 8.24
N GLN A 404 -6.41 2.40 7.29
CA GLN A 404 -7.57 1.53 7.39
C GLN A 404 -7.23 0.28 8.20
N ASP A 405 -8.23 -0.28 8.86
CA ASP A 405 -8.15 -1.56 9.53
C ASP A 405 -8.33 -2.68 8.50
N ILE A 406 -7.57 -3.76 8.65
CA ILE A 406 -7.64 -4.93 7.78
C ILE A 406 -8.80 -5.81 8.26
N PRO A 407 -9.81 -6.09 7.41
CA PRO A 407 -10.91 -6.98 7.77
C PRO A 407 -10.40 -8.42 7.94
N CYS A 408 -10.95 -9.13 8.92
CA CYS A 408 -10.54 -10.49 9.28
C CYS A 408 -11.75 -11.32 9.70
N ILE A 409 -11.83 -12.54 9.22
CA ILE A 409 -12.78 -13.54 9.75
C ILE A 409 -12.07 -14.76 10.35
N GLY A 410 -10.79 -14.92 10.10
CA GLY A 410 -9.93 -15.87 10.83
C GLY A 410 -9.88 -17.27 10.22
N LEU A 411 -9.63 -17.37 8.93
CA LEU A 411 -9.53 -18.63 8.19
C LEU A 411 -8.17 -18.78 7.50
N GLU A 412 -7.66 -20.00 7.43
CA GLU A 412 -6.67 -20.38 6.44
C GLU A 412 -7.38 -21.12 5.32
N VAL A 413 -7.33 -20.56 4.11
CA VAL A 413 -8.02 -21.12 2.95
C VAL A 413 -7.05 -21.50 1.83
N THR A 414 -7.51 -22.40 0.95
CA THR A 414 -6.79 -22.75 -0.27
C THR A 414 -7.79 -23.01 -1.40
N THR A 415 -7.34 -22.84 -2.65
CA THR A 415 -8.19 -23.08 -3.82
C THR A 415 -8.39 -24.58 -4.05
N VAL A 416 -9.64 -25.00 -4.27
CA VAL A 416 -9.93 -26.33 -4.81
C VAL A 416 -9.62 -26.34 -6.29
N THR A 417 -8.49 -26.96 -6.66
CA THR A 417 -8.09 -27.05 -8.07
C THR A 417 -8.96 -28.05 -8.83
N ALA A 418 -9.06 -27.91 -10.16
CA ALA A 418 -9.82 -28.84 -11.01
C ALA A 418 -9.35 -30.31 -10.93
N ALA A 419 -8.11 -30.53 -10.49
CA ALA A 419 -7.58 -31.87 -10.23
C ALA A 419 -8.16 -32.46 -8.94
N ILE A 420 -8.15 -31.66 -7.85
CA ILE A 420 -8.70 -32.03 -6.55
C ILE A 420 -10.21 -32.26 -6.64
N GLU A 421 -10.93 -31.34 -7.32
CA GLU A 421 -12.37 -31.46 -7.57
C GLU A 421 -12.71 -32.82 -8.22
N ARG A 422 -11.98 -33.20 -9.27
CA ARG A 422 -12.22 -34.48 -10.00
C ARG A 422 -11.80 -35.71 -9.23
N GLU A 423 -10.74 -35.68 -8.46
CA GLU A 423 -10.18 -36.83 -7.75
C GLU A 423 -10.93 -37.12 -6.45
N TYR A 424 -11.35 -36.08 -5.73
CA TYR A 424 -11.95 -36.21 -4.40
C TYR A 424 -13.42 -35.78 -4.33
N GLU A 425 -14.02 -35.37 -5.44
CA GLU A 425 -15.41 -34.88 -5.55
C GLU A 425 -15.69 -33.70 -4.60
N ILE A 426 -14.64 -32.88 -4.30
CA ILE A 426 -14.75 -31.67 -3.47
C ILE A 426 -15.33 -30.53 -4.31
N PRO A 427 -16.37 -29.80 -3.85
CA PRO A 427 -16.92 -28.65 -4.56
C PRO A 427 -15.86 -27.59 -4.86
N LYS A 428 -16.00 -26.91 -6.00
CA LYS A 428 -15.15 -25.79 -6.37
C LYS A 428 -15.37 -24.61 -5.41
N GLY A 429 -14.30 -23.99 -4.95
CA GLY A 429 -14.40 -22.89 -3.99
C GLY A 429 -13.12 -22.68 -3.19
N ALA A 430 -13.21 -21.92 -2.11
CA ALA A 430 -12.14 -21.73 -1.13
C ALA A 430 -12.29 -22.76 0.01
N TYR A 431 -11.41 -23.76 0.02
CA TYR A 431 -11.38 -24.83 1.01
C TYR A 431 -10.75 -24.33 2.31
N ILE A 432 -11.44 -24.51 3.44
CA ILE A 432 -10.97 -24.13 4.77
C ILE A 432 -9.99 -25.20 5.29
N LYS A 433 -8.71 -24.82 5.36
CA LYS A 433 -7.66 -25.68 5.92
C LYS A 433 -7.65 -25.63 7.44
N ASP A 434 -7.78 -24.40 7.98
CA ASP A 434 -7.82 -24.21 9.42
C ASP A 434 -8.70 -23.02 9.80
N VAL A 435 -9.27 -23.08 11.02
CA VAL A 435 -10.09 -22.03 11.63
C VAL A 435 -9.39 -21.52 12.87
N CYS A 436 -9.06 -20.23 12.89
CA CYS A 436 -8.35 -19.61 14.00
C CYS A 436 -9.17 -19.66 15.30
N MET A 437 -8.51 -19.90 16.41
CA MET A 437 -9.15 -19.88 17.73
C MET A 437 -9.67 -18.48 18.05
N ASP A 438 -10.83 -18.42 18.69
CA ASP A 438 -11.49 -17.16 19.09
C ASP A 438 -11.79 -16.19 17.93
N SER A 439 -11.85 -16.72 16.69
CA SER A 439 -12.15 -15.95 15.49
C SER A 439 -13.65 -15.82 15.22
N PRO A 440 -14.08 -14.83 14.41
CA PRO A 440 -15.44 -14.72 13.88
C PRO A 440 -15.92 -16.00 13.16
N ALA A 441 -15.04 -16.61 12.37
CA ALA A 441 -15.33 -17.86 11.66
C ALA A 441 -15.68 -19.00 12.63
N MET A 442 -14.89 -19.15 13.70
CA MET A 442 -15.18 -20.14 14.75
C MET A 442 -16.52 -19.85 15.45
N ALA A 443 -16.79 -18.58 15.76
CA ALA A 443 -18.04 -18.16 16.41
C ALA A 443 -19.27 -18.43 15.52
N ALA A 444 -19.11 -18.29 14.19
CA ALA A 444 -20.16 -18.59 13.21
C ALA A 444 -20.35 -20.10 12.94
N GLY A 445 -19.45 -20.95 13.43
CA GLY A 445 -19.52 -22.41 13.29
C GLY A 445 -18.93 -22.95 12.01
N LEU A 446 -18.05 -22.19 11.33
CA LEU A 446 -17.21 -22.66 10.24
C LEU A 446 -16.21 -23.69 10.76
N GLN A 447 -15.86 -24.68 9.94
CA GLN A 447 -15.03 -25.82 10.34
C GLN A 447 -13.98 -26.13 9.28
N ASN A 448 -12.89 -26.76 9.71
CA ASN A 448 -11.91 -27.32 8.79
C ASN A 448 -12.59 -28.36 7.87
N GLY A 449 -12.35 -28.27 6.59
CA GLY A 449 -12.96 -29.12 5.59
C GLY A 449 -14.21 -28.55 4.91
N ASP A 450 -14.72 -27.43 5.36
CA ASP A 450 -15.77 -26.69 4.65
C ASP A 450 -15.20 -26.06 3.37
N VAL A 451 -16.04 -25.88 2.36
CA VAL A 451 -15.70 -25.15 1.13
C VAL A 451 -16.58 -23.91 1.03
N ILE A 452 -16.00 -22.75 1.04
CA ILE A 452 -16.71 -21.48 0.82
C ILE A 452 -17.01 -21.35 -0.66
N THR A 453 -18.30 -21.19 -1.02
CA THR A 453 -18.77 -21.09 -2.40
C THR A 453 -19.38 -19.71 -2.72
N GLU A 454 -19.81 -18.95 -1.68
CA GLU A 454 -20.43 -17.62 -1.87
C GLU A 454 -20.27 -16.79 -0.60
N ILE A 455 -20.07 -15.46 -0.73
CA ILE A 455 -20.10 -14.49 0.35
C ILE A 455 -20.97 -13.32 -0.09
N ASP A 456 -22.07 -13.03 0.62
CA ASP A 456 -23.04 -11.97 0.32
C ASP A 456 -23.52 -11.98 -1.14
N GLY A 457 -23.73 -13.16 -1.72
CA GLY A 457 -24.21 -13.32 -3.11
C GLY A 457 -23.07 -13.29 -4.16
N ASP A 458 -21.84 -13.01 -3.79
CA ASP A 458 -20.69 -13.07 -4.69
C ASP A 458 -20.11 -14.48 -4.69
N GLU A 459 -19.98 -15.08 -5.88
CA GLU A 459 -19.43 -16.42 -6.07
C GLU A 459 -17.94 -16.48 -5.72
N ILE A 460 -17.55 -17.48 -4.93
CA ILE A 460 -16.16 -17.72 -4.51
C ILE A 460 -15.67 -19.01 -5.16
N LEU A 461 -14.88 -18.88 -6.21
CA LEU A 461 -14.32 -20.01 -6.97
C LEU A 461 -12.89 -20.36 -6.55
N THR A 462 -12.18 -19.42 -5.93
CA THR A 462 -10.77 -19.56 -5.53
C THR A 462 -10.51 -18.87 -4.19
N ALA A 463 -9.40 -19.20 -3.56
CA ALA A 463 -8.91 -18.46 -2.38
C ALA A 463 -8.69 -16.98 -2.68
N GLU A 464 -8.22 -16.64 -3.88
CA GLU A 464 -8.04 -15.25 -4.31
C GLU A 464 -9.37 -14.47 -4.40
N ASN A 465 -10.46 -15.11 -4.88
CA ASN A 465 -11.79 -14.49 -4.87
C ASN A 465 -12.26 -14.22 -3.43
N TYR A 466 -12.00 -15.15 -2.52
CA TYR A 466 -12.26 -15.01 -1.09
C TYR A 466 -11.51 -13.79 -0.51
N GLU A 467 -10.21 -13.70 -0.74
CA GLU A 467 -9.36 -12.61 -0.26
C GLU A 467 -9.80 -11.25 -0.80
N LYS A 468 -10.06 -11.15 -2.10
CA LYS A 468 -10.60 -9.93 -2.73
C LYS A 468 -11.93 -9.51 -2.13
N LYS A 469 -12.85 -10.48 -1.92
CA LYS A 469 -14.14 -10.21 -1.30
C LYS A 469 -13.95 -9.71 0.13
N LEU A 470 -13.13 -10.38 0.93
CA LEU A 470 -12.86 -10.00 2.31
C LEU A 470 -12.26 -8.58 2.41
N LEU A 471 -11.26 -8.24 1.60
CA LEU A 471 -10.66 -6.90 1.58
C LEU A 471 -11.65 -5.79 1.16
N SER A 472 -12.76 -6.13 0.50
CA SER A 472 -13.82 -5.18 0.16
C SER A 472 -14.79 -4.87 1.31
N LEU A 473 -14.78 -5.71 2.35
CA LEU A 473 -15.62 -5.57 3.54
C LEU A 473 -14.99 -4.62 4.56
N LYS A 474 -15.77 -4.26 5.55
CA LYS A 474 -15.30 -3.43 6.67
C LYS A 474 -15.43 -4.21 7.97
N PRO A 475 -14.57 -3.96 8.94
CA PRO A 475 -14.82 -4.42 10.30
C PRO A 475 -16.22 -4.02 10.78
N GLU A 476 -16.87 -4.91 11.55
CA GLU A 476 -18.25 -4.81 12.04
C GLU A 476 -19.34 -5.09 10.97
N ASP A 477 -18.98 -5.28 9.69
CA ASP A 477 -19.94 -5.79 8.70
C ASP A 477 -20.36 -7.21 9.08
N THR A 478 -21.64 -7.52 8.84
CA THR A 478 -22.18 -8.87 9.03
C THR A 478 -22.50 -9.43 7.67
N VAL A 479 -21.87 -10.56 7.32
CA VAL A 479 -21.96 -11.18 6.01
C VAL A 479 -22.54 -12.59 6.06
N GLU A 480 -23.27 -13.00 5.03
CA GLU A 480 -23.70 -14.38 4.82
C GLU A 480 -22.64 -15.16 4.05
N VAL A 481 -22.08 -16.18 4.67
CA VAL A 481 -21.10 -17.10 4.06
C VAL A 481 -21.78 -18.42 3.77
N LYS A 482 -21.89 -18.79 2.50
CA LYS A 482 -22.41 -20.07 2.04
C LYS A 482 -21.24 -21.04 1.91
N ILE A 483 -21.37 -22.18 2.55
CA ILE A 483 -20.39 -23.25 2.53
C ILE A 483 -21.00 -24.57 2.09
N GLU A 484 -20.18 -25.41 1.54
CA GLU A 484 -20.46 -26.84 1.32
C GLU A 484 -19.67 -27.65 2.37
N ARG A 485 -20.40 -28.39 3.22
CA ARG A 485 -19.83 -29.25 4.26
C ARG A 485 -20.01 -30.72 3.94
N GLN A 486 -18.93 -31.51 4.06
CA GLN A 486 -18.97 -32.93 3.82
C GLN A 486 -19.77 -33.66 4.91
N GLY A 487 -20.84 -34.35 4.49
CA GLY A 487 -21.67 -35.24 5.33
C GLY A 487 -21.58 -36.70 4.87
N PRO A 488 -22.31 -37.61 5.53
CA PRO A 488 -22.31 -39.04 5.19
C PRO A 488 -22.84 -39.36 3.77
N GLU A 489 -23.67 -38.50 3.19
CA GLU A 489 -24.30 -38.68 1.88
C GLU A 489 -23.72 -37.73 0.82
N GLY A 490 -22.65 -37.04 1.10
CA GLY A 490 -21.99 -36.05 0.24
C GLY A 490 -21.98 -34.64 0.86
N TYR A 491 -21.65 -33.64 0.03
CA TYR A 491 -21.62 -32.25 0.42
C TYR A 491 -23.02 -31.67 0.60
N THR A 492 -23.18 -30.81 1.60
CA THR A 492 -24.46 -30.16 1.92
C THR A 492 -24.23 -28.67 2.13
N GLU A 493 -25.04 -27.85 1.46
CA GLU A 493 -25.04 -26.40 1.57
C GLU A 493 -25.47 -25.96 2.99
N ILE A 494 -24.70 -25.07 3.59
CA ILE A 494 -24.98 -24.43 4.88
C ILE A 494 -24.71 -22.94 4.73
N ILE A 495 -25.57 -22.12 5.31
CA ILE A 495 -25.37 -20.66 5.38
C ILE A 495 -24.99 -20.30 6.81
N CYS A 496 -23.84 -19.64 6.95
CA CYS A 496 -23.33 -19.12 8.20
C CYS A 496 -23.34 -17.60 8.19
N THR A 497 -23.69 -16.97 9.31
CA THR A 497 -23.60 -15.52 9.45
C THR A 497 -22.33 -15.18 10.21
N VAL A 498 -21.46 -14.38 9.61
CA VAL A 498 -20.15 -14.01 10.16
C VAL A 498 -20.07 -12.51 10.37
N GLU A 499 -19.64 -12.07 11.54
CA GLU A 499 -19.32 -10.66 11.83
C GLU A 499 -17.84 -10.44 11.58
N VAL A 500 -17.49 -9.53 10.65
CA VAL A 500 -16.10 -9.25 10.28
C VAL A 500 -15.39 -8.51 11.41
N SER A 501 -14.23 -8.97 11.83
CA SER A 501 -13.38 -8.32 12.84
C SER A 501 -12.20 -7.58 12.20
N VAL A 502 -11.34 -7.02 13.06
CA VAL A 502 -10.06 -6.43 12.66
C VAL A 502 -8.96 -7.47 12.83
N LEU A 503 -8.07 -7.60 11.86
CA LEU A 503 -6.86 -8.40 11.98
C LEU A 503 -5.98 -7.84 13.11
N PRO A 504 -5.56 -8.65 14.11
CA PRO A 504 -4.85 -8.19 15.30
C PRO A 504 -3.40 -7.71 15.06
#